data_3227ab2c0018112e8f54b656c27c958f
#
_entry.id   3227ab2c0018112e8f54b656c27c958f
#
_cell.length_a   1.000
_cell.length_b   1.000
_cell.length_c   1.000
_cell.angle_alpha   90.00
_cell.angle_beta   90.00
_cell.angle_gamma   90.00
#
_symmetry.space_group_name_H-M   'P 1'
#
loop_
_entity.id
_entity.type
_entity.pdbx_description
1 polymer ?
#
loop_
_entity_poly.entity_id
_entity_poly.type
_entity_poly.pdbx_seq_one_letter_code
_entity_poly.pdbx_strand_id
1 'polypeptide(L)'
;VERYRERMGYYPEAVLVDKLYRTRENRRYCKERNIRLSGQQCGRPLKNDREDRKQERIDNGMRNAIEGSFGIGKRRYGLNRIMTRCRETSETSISLIVLVMNLEKLLRDIFVLMVKWYFLPLRWRFI
;
A
#
# COMPACT_ATOMS: atom_id res chain seq x y z
N VAL A 1 -0.10 -6.19 12.91
CA VAL A 1 -1.32 -6.93 12.59
C VAL A 1 -2.39 -6.67 13.66
N GLU A 2 -2.07 -6.84 14.96
CA GLU A 2 -3.05 -6.64 16.05
C GLU A 2 -3.62 -5.21 16.06
N ARG A 3 -2.79 -4.17 15.93
CA ARG A 3 -3.26 -2.79 15.82
C ARG A 3 -4.19 -2.54 14.63
N TYR A 4 -4.05 -3.30 13.55
CA TYR A 4 -4.97 -3.24 12.43
C TYR A 4 -6.33 -3.81 12.82
N ARG A 5 -6.33 -4.97 13.47
CA ARG A 5 -7.56 -5.60 14.00
C ARG A 5 -8.29 -4.71 15.00
N GLU A 6 -7.55 -4.07 15.93
CA GLU A 6 -8.12 -3.14 16.91
C GLU A 6 -8.85 -1.96 16.24
N ARG A 7 -8.31 -1.45 15.11
CA ARG A 7 -8.91 -0.32 14.39
C ARG A 7 -10.06 -0.73 13.48
N MET A 8 -9.93 -1.87 12.79
CA MET A 8 -10.84 -2.27 11.71
C MET A 8 -11.85 -3.33 12.16
N GLY A 9 -11.64 -3.98 13.31
CA GLY A 9 -12.48 -5.04 13.81
C GLY A 9 -12.23 -6.43 13.21
N TYR A 10 -11.34 -6.52 12.18
CA TYR A 10 -11.00 -7.78 11.49
C TYR A 10 -9.52 -7.85 11.14
N TYR A 11 -9.03 -9.04 10.84
CA TYR A 11 -7.66 -9.24 10.37
C TYR A 11 -7.52 -8.86 8.88
N PRO A 12 -6.34 -8.36 8.44
CA PRO A 12 -6.11 -8.08 7.03
C PRO A 12 -6.07 -9.40 6.24
N GLU A 13 -6.57 -9.37 5.02
CA GLU A 13 -6.53 -10.51 4.09
C GLU A 13 -5.08 -10.90 3.72
N ALA A 14 -4.23 -9.88 3.55
CA ALA A 14 -2.83 -10.10 3.21
C ALA A 14 -1.93 -9.09 3.94
N VAL A 15 -0.72 -9.55 4.26
CA VAL A 15 0.35 -8.70 4.80
C VAL A 15 1.56 -8.77 3.88
N LEU A 16 1.93 -7.60 3.34
CA LEU A 16 3.09 -7.45 2.49
C LEU A 16 4.32 -7.20 3.35
N VAL A 17 5.25 -8.14 3.38
CA VAL A 17 6.44 -8.06 4.23
C VAL A 17 7.72 -8.18 3.42
N ASP A 18 8.79 -7.61 3.94
CA ASP A 18 10.12 -7.85 3.42
C ASP A 18 10.66 -9.23 3.86
N LYS A 19 11.68 -9.73 3.16
CA LYS A 19 12.30 -11.04 3.41
C LYS A 19 12.70 -11.25 4.88
N LEU A 20 13.17 -10.19 5.54
CA LEU A 20 13.59 -10.20 6.95
C LEU A 20 12.45 -10.55 7.92
N TYR A 21 11.21 -10.16 7.60
CA TYR A 21 10.05 -10.42 8.45
C TYR A 21 9.36 -11.75 8.17
N ARG A 22 9.89 -12.56 7.24
CA ARG A 22 9.34 -13.86 6.86
C ARG A 22 9.87 -15.00 7.73
N THR A 23 9.91 -14.78 9.03
CA THR A 23 10.32 -15.80 10.02
C THR A 23 9.32 -16.95 10.07
N ARG A 24 9.75 -18.11 10.61
CA ARG A 24 8.84 -19.25 10.82
C ARG A 24 7.68 -18.90 11.74
N GLU A 25 7.94 -18.10 12.75
CA GLU A 25 6.94 -17.63 13.72
C GLU A 25 5.89 -16.74 13.04
N ASN A 26 6.31 -15.75 12.27
CA ASN A 26 5.38 -14.86 11.56
C ASN A 26 4.52 -15.62 10.55
N ARG A 27 5.08 -16.62 9.88
CA ARG A 27 4.32 -17.49 8.97
C ARG A 27 3.27 -18.31 9.70
N ARG A 28 3.65 -18.92 10.83
CA ARG A 28 2.73 -19.68 11.66
C ARG A 28 1.60 -18.78 12.18
N TYR A 29 1.96 -17.62 12.72
CA TYR A 29 1.02 -16.61 13.19
C TYR A 29 0.00 -16.20 12.12
N CYS A 30 0.46 -15.90 10.90
CA CYS A 30 -0.40 -15.53 9.79
C CYS A 30 -1.30 -16.68 9.34
N LYS A 31 -0.74 -17.91 9.26
CA LYS A 31 -1.48 -19.10 8.87
C LYS A 31 -2.62 -19.43 9.84
N GLU A 32 -2.38 -19.32 11.15
CA GLU A 32 -3.39 -19.57 12.19
C GLU A 32 -4.58 -18.57 12.11
N ARG A 33 -4.37 -17.41 11.49
CA ARG A 33 -5.38 -16.34 11.34
C ARG A 33 -5.91 -16.19 9.92
N ASN A 34 -5.60 -17.13 9.03
CA ASN A 34 -5.94 -17.07 7.60
C ASN A 34 -5.45 -15.81 6.89
N ILE A 35 -4.30 -15.27 7.31
CA ILE A 35 -3.69 -14.10 6.72
C ILE A 35 -2.67 -14.56 5.68
N ARG A 36 -2.80 -14.10 4.43
CA ARG A 36 -1.81 -14.35 3.39
C ARG A 36 -0.55 -13.51 3.65
N LEU A 37 0.59 -14.17 3.77
CA LEU A 37 1.89 -13.50 3.87
C LEU A 37 2.55 -13.44 2.49
N SER A 38 2.92 -12.24 2.03
CA SER A 38 3.52 -12.05 0.70
C SER A 38 4.86 -12.75 0.53
N GLY A 39 5.17 -13.12 -0.72
CA GLY A 39 6.46 -13.65 -1.17
C GLY A 39 6.49 -15.16 -1.31
N GLN A 40 7.60 -15.69 -1.81
CA GLN A 40 7.76 -17.10 -2.18
C GLN A 40 7.51 -18.06 -1.02
N GLN A 41 6.86 -19.18 -1.32
CA GLN A 41 6.69 -20.28 -0.38
C GLN A 41 8.06 -20.88 -0.02
N CYS A 42 8.18 -21.44 1.21
CA CYS A 42 9.38 -22.17 1.60
C CYS A 42 9.37 -23.56 1.00
N GLY A 43 10.50 -24.00 0.48
CA GLY A 43 10.69 -25.33 -0.07
C GLY A 43 11.01 -25.30 -1.57
N ARG A 44 11.03 -26.49 -2.17
CA ARG A 44 11.26 -26.64 -3.61
C ARG A 44 10.07 -26.04 -4.38
N PRO A 45 10.29 -25.17 -5.39
CA PRO A 45 9.21 -24.60 -6.19
C PRO A 45 8.37 -25.71 -6.81
N LEU A 46 7.05 -25.64 -6.64
CA LEU A 46 6.11 -26.53 -7.31
C LEU A 46 6.08 -26.20 -8.81
N LYS A 47 5.93 -27.22 -9.66
CA LYS A 47 5.91 -27.08 -11.14
C LYS A 47 4.83 -26.09 -11.68
N ASN A 48 3.85 -25.71 -10.88
CA ASN A 48 2.71 -24.89 -11.30
C ASN A 48 2.77 -23.45 -10.77
N ASP A 49 3.91 -22.83 -10.91
CA ASP A 49 4.33 -21.55 -10.32
C ASP A 49 3.77 -20.28 -11.01
N ARG A 50 2.85 -20.41 -11.97
CA ARG A 50 2.38 -19.23 -12.75
C ARG A 50 1.51 -18.28 -11.92
N GLU A 51 0.63 -18.81 -11.10
CA GLU A 51 -0.28 -18.02 -10.25
C GLU A 51 0.50 -17.36 -9.12
N ASP A 52 1.40 -18.09 -8.48
CA ASP A 52 2.26 -17.58 -7.43
C ASP A 52 3.15 -16.43 -7.93
N ARG A 53 3.72 -16.57 -9.13
CA ARG A 53 4.51 -15.51 -9.76
C ARG A 53 3.67 -14.29 -10.15
N LYS A 54 2.43 -14.49 -10.58
CA LYS A 54 1.51 -13.39 -10.87
C LYS A 54 1.17 -12.62 -9.60
N GLN A 55 0.87 -13.35 -8.53
CA GLN A 55 0.58 -12.74 -7.24
C GLN A 55 1.80 -12.00 -6.66
N GLU A 56 2.99 -12.57 -6.79
CA GLU A 56 4.23 -11.92 -6.36
C GLU A 56 4.49 -10.60 -7.12
N ARG A 57 4.20 -10.56 -8.43
CA ARG A 57 4.29 -9.31 -9.21
C ARG A 57 3.31 -8.25 -8.72
N ILE A 58 2.08 -8.63 -8.38
CA ILE A 58 1.07 -7.72 -7.82
C ILE A 58 1.54 -7.20 -6.46
N ASP A 59 2.00 -8.09 -5.57
CA ASP A 59 2.49 -7.74 -4.25
C ASP A 59 3.69 -6.77 -4.32
N ASN A 60 4.64 -7.03 -5.22
CA ASN A 60 5.78 -6.15 -5.48
C ASN A 60 5.33 -4.79 -6.05
N GLY A 61 4.35 -4.76 -6.94
CA GLY A 61 3.76 -3.53 -7.44
C GLY A 61 3.14 -2.68 -6.32
N MET A 62 2.40 -3.30 -5.42
CA MET A 62 1.83 -2.62 -4.25
C MET A 62 2.92 -2.07 -3.31
N ARG A 63 3.97 -2.84 -3.04
CA ARG A 63 5.12 -2.37 -2.23
C ARG A 63 5.79 -1.17 -2.86
N ASN A 64 6.10 -1.24 -4.14
CA ASN A 64 6.73 -0.14 -4.88
C ASN A 64 5.85 1.12 -4.86
N ALA A 65 4.52 0.98 -4.95
CA ALA A 65 3.59 2.10 -4.85
C ALA A 65 3.63 2.77 -3.46
N ILE A 66 3.72 1.97 -2.40
CA ILE A 66 3.85 2.47 -1.02
C ILE A 66 5.20 3.18 -0.84
N GLU A 67 6.30 2.55 -1.27
CA GLU A 67 7.65 3.13 -1.21
C GLU A 67 7.73 4.44 -2.01
N GLY A 68 7.13 4.48 -3.20
CA GLY A 68 6.99 5.68 -4.01
C GLY A 68 6.22 6.80 -3.30
N SER A 69 5.12 6.45 -2.63
CA SER A 69 4.32 7.40 -1.84
C SER A 69 5.12 7.97 -0.66
N PHE A 70 5.87 7.14 0.06
CA PHE A 70 6.80 7.61 1.09
C PHE A 70 7.90 8.50 0.52
N GLY A 71 8.45 8.16 -0.65
CA GLY A 71 9.42 8.99 -1.35
C GLY A 71 8.89 10.38 -1.69
N ILE A 72 7.64 10.47 -2.15
CA ILE A 72 6.93 11.73 -2.39
C ILE A 72 6.71 12.48 -1.08
N GLY A 73 6.22 11.81 -0.05
CA GLY A 73 6.02 12.37 1.28
C GLY A 73 7.29 13.02 1.84
N LYS A 74 8.42 12.36 1.69
CA LYS A 74 9.72 12.90 2.11
C LYS A 74 10.14 14.11 1.30
N ARG A 75 9.99 14.09 -0.03
CA ARG A 75 10.50 15.14 -0.92
C ARG A 75 9.59 16.36 -1.04
N ARG A 76 8.27 16.16 -1.15
CA ARG A 76 7.29 17.25 -1.36
C ARG A 76 6.65 17.76 -0.09
N TYR A 77 6.40 16.88 0.87
CA TYR A 77 5.61 17.20 2.06
C TYR A 77 6.41 17.26 3.36
N GLY A 78 7.74 17.18 3.24
CA GLY A 78 8.62 17.37 4.40
C GLY A 78 8.57 16.26 5.46
N LEU A 79 8.09 15.05 5.10
CA LEU A 79 8.01 13.91 6.02
C LEU A 79 9.39 13.52 6.62
N ASN A 80 10.50 13.93 5.99
CA ASN A 80 11.86 13.73 6.46
C ASN A 80 12.39 14.87 7.36
N ARG A 81 11.60 15.94 7.55
CA ARG A 81 12.02 17.16 8.28
C ARG A 81 11.12 17.47 9.47
N ILE A 82 10.54 16.45 10.07
CA ILE A 82 9.70 16.63 11.27
C ILE A 82 10.62 16.94 12.44
N MET A 83 10.63 18.20 12.86
CA MET A 83 11.50 18.71 13.94
C MET A 83 10.83 18.73 15.32
N THR A 84 9.70 18.08 15.47
CA THR A 84 8.97 18.03 16.73
C THR A 84 9.64 17.07 17.71
N ARG A 85 9.86 17.53 18.95
CA ARG A 85 10.51 16.73 20.00
C ARG A 85 9.53 15.82 20.75
N CYS A 86 8.26 16.22 20.82
CA CYS A 86 7.24 15.44 21.50
C CYS A 86 6.61 14.41 20.55
N ARG A 87 6.36 13.22 21.07
CA ARG A 87 5.74 12.12 20.30
C ARG A 87 4.39 12.50 19.72
N GLU A 88 3.51 13.10 20.53
CA GLU A 88 2.16 13.49 20.11
C GLU A 88 2.16 14.50 18.96
N THR A 89 3.01 15.52 19.06
CA THR A 89 3.15 16.51 17.97
C THR A 89 3.76 15.92 16.70
N SER A 90 4.67 14.94 16.84
CA SER A 90 5.22 14.20 15.70
C SER A 90 4.16 13.35 15.02
N GLU A 91 3.36 12.62 15.79
CA GLU A 91 2.27 11.79 15.27
C GLU A 91 1.20 12.66 14.58
N THR A 92 0.87 13.81 15.15
CA THR A 92 -0.07 14.77 14.54
C THR A 92 0.48 15.33 13.22
N SER A 93 1.76 15.73 13.20
CA SER A 93 2.41 16.23 11.97
C SER A 93 2.45 15.18 10.86
N ILE A 94 2.77 13.93 11.19
CA ILE A 94 2.76 12.82 10.22
C ILE A 94 1.34 12.59 9.70
N SER A 95 0.35 12.57 10.59
CA SER A 95 -1.05 12.36 10.22
C SER A 95 -1.57 13.45 9.29
N LEU A 96 -1.19 14.72 9.56
CA LEU A 96 -1.55 15.85 8.70
C LEU A 96 -0.92 15.74 7.31
N ILE A 97 0.37 15.38 7.23
CA ILE A 97 1.06 15.16 5.95
C ILE A 97 0.36 14.06 5.15
N VAL A 98 0.06 12.93 5.79
CA VAL A 98 -0.64 11.82 5.12
C VAL A 98 -2.03 12.23 4.65
N LEU A 99 -2.76 13.01 5.46
CA LEU A 99 -4.07 13.55 5.08
C LEU A 99 -3.96 14.42 3.81
N VAL A 100 -3.01 15.35 3.77
CA VAL A 100 -2.79 16.22 2.59
C VAL A 100 -2.44 15.40 1.34
N MET A 101 -1.57 14.40 1.48
CA MET A 101 -1.22 13.49 0.38
C MET A 101 -2.44 12.73 -0.16
N ASN A 102 -3.31 12.27 0.74
CA ASN A 102 -4.53 11.55 0.36
C ASN A 102 -5.53 12.49 -0.33
N LEU A 103 -5.70 13.72 0.16
CA LEU A 103 -6.56 14.74 -0.47
C LEU A 103 -6.06 15.11 -1.87
N GLU A 104 -4.75 15.31 -2.05
CA GLU A 104 -4.19 15.60 -3.38
C GLU A 104 -4.43 14.44 -4.35
N LYS A 105 -4.25 13.21 -3.89
CA LYS A 105 -4.55 12.02 -4.70
C LYS A 105 -6.03 11.99 -5.10
N LEU A 106 -6.94 12.20 -4.17
CA LEU A 106 -8.39 12.23 -4.42
C LEU A 106 -8.75 13.31 -5.44
N LEU A 107 -8.24 14.53 -5.27
CA LEU A 107 -8.46 15.63 -6.21
C LEU A 107 -7.96 15.30 -7.61
N ARG A 108 -6.79 14.70 -7.73
CA ARG A 108 -6.24 14.28 -9.02
C ARG A 108 -7.11 13.21 -9.67
N ASP A 109 -7.58 12.23 -8.91
CA ASP A 109 -8.42 11.15 -9.43
C ASP A 109 -9.78 11.70 -9.91
N ILE A 110 -10.40 12.62 -9.16
CA ILE A 110 -11.62 13.34 -9.56
C ILE A 110 -11.37 14.17 -10.82
N PHE A 111 -10.27 14.90 -10.89
CA PHE A 111 -9.91 15.70 -12.05
C PHE A 111 -9.75 14.85 -13.31
N VAL A 112 -9.06 13.72 -13.20
CA VAL A 112 -8.90 12.76 -14.31
C VAL A 112 -10.25 12.21 -14.78
N LEU A 113 -11.16 11.91 -13.85
CA LEU A 113 -12.52 11.46 -14.18
C LEU A 113 -13.32 12.56 -14.90
N MET A 114 -13.25 13.79 -14.42
CA MET A 114 -13.92 14.94 -15.07
C MET A 114 -13.40 15.17 -16.49
N VAL A 115 -12.07 15.13 -16.68
CA VAL A 115 -11.45 15.27 -18.00
C VAL A 115 -11.89 14.14 -18.92
N LYS A 116 -11.87 12.90 -18.45
CA LYS A 116 -12.36 11.76 -19.24
C LYS A 116 -13.83 11.92 -19.62
N TRP A 117 -14.68 12.35 -18.69
CA TRP A 117 -16.11 12.58 -18.94
C TRP A 117 -16.34 13.68 -19.97
N TYR A 118 -15.55 14.75 -19.93
CA TYR A 118 -15.65 15.88 -20.86
C TYR A 118 -15.18 15.50 -22.28
N PHE A 119 -14.09 14.74 -22.41
CA PHE A 119 -13.50 14.39 -23.69
C PHE A 119 -14.07 13.10 -24.32
N LEU A 120 -14.71 12.20 -23.57
CA LEU A 120 -15.30 10.97 -24.09
C LEU A 120 -16.39 11.24 -25.18
N PRO A 121 -17.33 12.19 -25.00
CA PRO A 121 -18.34 12.48 -26.01
C PRO A 121 -17.78 13.11 -27.28
N LEU A 122 -16.63 13.79 -27.22
CA LEU A 122 -16.01 14.34 -28.43
C LEU A 122 -15.47 13.26 -29.38
N ARG A 123 -15.07 12.11 -28.84
CA ARG A 123 -14.53 11.01 -29.66
C ARG A 123 -15.59 10.29 -30.49
N TRP A 124 -16.86 10.35 -30.09
CA TRP A 124 -17.99 9.78 -30.82
C TRP A 124 -18.58 10.74 -31.87
N ARG A 125 -18.14 11.97 -31.91
CA ARG A 125 -18.64 12.98 -32.85
C ARG A 125 -17.83 13.09 -34.13
N PHE A 126 -16.73 12.34 -34.23
CA PHE A 126 -15.81 12.32 -35.37
C PHE A 126 -15.67 10.92 -36.02
N ILE A 127 -16.62 10.00 -35.77
CA ILE A 127 -16.84 8.77 -36.52
C ILE A 127 -18.26 8.84 -37.11
#